data_ce8048974a1debd6518e5fc034b059cc
#
_entry.id   ce8048974a1debd6518e5fc034b059cc
#
_cell.length_a   1.000
_cell.length_b   1.000
_cell.length_c   1.000
_cell.angle_alpha   90.00
_cell.angle_beta   90.00
_cell.angle_gamma   90.00
#
_symmetry.space_group_name_H-M   'P 1'
#
loop_
_entity.id
_entity.type
_entity.pdbx_description
1 polymer ?
#
loop_
_entity_poly.entity_id
_entity_poly.type
_entity_poly.pdbx_seq_one_letter_code
_entity_poly.pdbx_strand_id
1 'polypeptide(L)'
;MNRTLLTLTLICLSTLLSACLAATRPASPDRPRPADAPKFVAVSATDARRTAALASWKTIVGEQSAAASPAPELRPVTATITALPAGLDAQPRMPLVVISDANKQTEEETRESLRRFIQAGATLLGVDPKELSLVEVTDAAGAQAGARTARYRQNAFQYPLRNGYGEVSITFTQDLRVIALSSTAVPDAERLRRSLAAVAQGLPPFDANALVNRAITYTDRAGAQQTRTLTQADGINARQLVVYPTQSATDPSTLELHVAWEAAAGGPAGTLYVYVDAVTGDVLGAVEGSPEVAAPSPTPTRGR
;
A
#
# COMPACT_ATOMS: atom_id res chain seq x y z
N MET A 1 63.01 58.39 -0.30
CA MET A 1 62.30 57.54 0.66
C MET A 1 60.88 57.21 0.10
N ASN A 2 60.48 55.98 0.06
CA ASN A 2 59.10 55.51 -0.14
C ASN A 2 58.72 54.82 -1.49
N ARG A 3 59.61 54.65 -2.43
CA ARG A 3 59.21 53.78 -3.61
C ARG A 3 59.49 52.31 -3.39
N THR A 4 60.46 51.98 -2.55
CA THR A 4 60.83 50.57 -2.20
C THR A 4 59.84 49.96 -1.18
N LEU A 5 59.23 50.81 -0.31
CA LEU A 5 58.23 50.31 0.66
C LEU A 5 56.90 49.95 0.03
N LEU A 6 56.52 50.67 -1.04
CA LEU A 6 55.26 50.46 -1.77
C LEU A 6 55.31 49.18 -2.61
N THR A 7 56.44 48.85 -3.15
CA THR A 7 56.61 47.60 -3.92
C THR A 7 56.63 46.38 -3.02
N LEU A 8 57.19 46.49 -1.80
CA LEU A 8 57.21 45.34 -0.88
C LEU A 8 55.83 45.03 -0.32
N THR A 9 55.01 46.05 -0.07
CA THR A 9 53.63 45.87 0.40
C THR A 9 52.70 45.27 -0.68
N LEU A 10 52.95 45.60 -1.97
CA LEU A 10 52.15 45.06 -3.07
C LEU A 10 52.48 43.58 -3.36
N ILE A 11 53.74 43.15 -3.18
CA ILE A 11 54.16 41.77 -3.33
C ILE A 11 53.62 40.91 -2.19
N CYS A 12 53.57 41.39 -0.94
CA CYS A 12 52.98 40.65 0.17
C CYS A 12 51.47 40.49 0.06
N LEU A 13 50.77 41.46 -0.56
CA LEU A 13 49.32 41.40 -0.72
C LEU A 13 48.91 40.44 -1.83
N SER A 14 49.71 40.28 -2.88
CA SER A 14 49.48 39.34 -3.97
C SER A 14 49.71 37.87 -3.58
N THR A 15 50.59 37.61 -2.62
CA THR A 15 50.84 36.21 -2.13
C THR A 15 49.74 35.75 -1.17
N LEU A 16 49.00 36.67 -0.49
CA LEU A 16 47.89 36.31 0.38
C LEU A 16 46.59 35.99 -0.40
N LEU A 17 46.42 36.49 -1.61
CA LEU A 17 45.26 36.16 -2.44
C LEU A 17 45.39 34.81 -3.19
N SER A 18 46.60 34.29 -3.36
CA SER A 18 46.80 32.99 -4.02
C SER A 18 46.62 31.79 -3.09
N ALA A 19 46.53 31.98 -1.78
CA ALA A 19 46.33 30.91 -0.81
C ALA A 19 44.87 30.46 -0.63
N CYS A 20 43.89 31.21 -1.18
CA CYS A 20 42.46 30.87 -1.05
C CYS A 20 41.91 29.97 -2.17
N LEU A 21 42.70 29.62 -3.17
CA LEU A 21 42.25 28.84 -4.33
C LEU A 21 42.65 27.35 -4.32
N ALA A 22 43.30 26.87 -3.28
CA ALA A 22 43.70 25.48 -3.14
C ALA A 22 43.29 24.85 -1.80
N ALA A 23 42.16 25.27 -1.24
CA ALA A 23 41.44 24.41 -0.33
C ALA A 23 40.68 23.38 -1.19
N THR A 24 41.42 22.48 -1.84
CA THR A 24 40.88 21.16 -2.16
C THR A 24 40.42 20.61 -0.82
N ARG A 25 39.12 20.68 -0.58
CA ARG A 25 38.46 19.95 0.48
C ARG A 25 39.06 18.56 0.42
N PRO A 26 39.76 18.06 1.46
CA PRO A 26 40.20 16.69 1.46
C PRO A 26 38.91 15.91 1.19
N ALA A 27 38.90 15.09 0.12
CA ALA A 27 37.84 14.14 -0.10
C ALA A 27 37.68 13.48 1.27
N SER A 28 36.58 13.71 1.93
CA SER A 28 36.26 12.98 3.16
C SER A 28 36.52 11.54 2.79
N PRO A 29 37.40 10.82 3.52
CA PRO A 29 37.61 9.41 3.21
C PRO A 29 36.19 8.88 3.10
N ASP A 30 35.87 8.27 1.95
CA ASP A 30 34.59 7.63 1.74
C ASP A 30 34.31 6.85 3.00
N ARG A 31 33.52 7.45 3.90
CA ARG A 31 32.83 6.63 4.87
C ARG A 31 32.16 5.63 3.97
N PRO A 32 32.44 4.32 4.10
CA PRO A 32 31.66 3.34 3.41
C PRO A 32 30.23 3.77 3.72
N ARG A 33 29.52 4.33 2.71
CA ARG A 33 28.08 4.49 2.79
C ARG A 33 27.63 3.17 3.33
N PRO A 34 26.93 3.09 4.47
CA PRO A 34 26.38 1.84 4.94
C PRO A 34 25.71 1.27 3.70
N ALA A 35 26.26 0.16 3.21
CA ALA A 35 26.03 -0.45 1.90
C ALA A 35 24.54 -0.33 1.68
N ASP A 36 24.15 0.43 0.69
CA ASP A 36 22.89 1.10 0.47
C ASP A 36 21.75 0.36 1.13
N ALA A 37 21.40 0.77 2.35
CA ALA A 37 20.22 0.23 3.02
C ALA A 37 19.06 0.47 2.06
N PRO A 38 18.32 -0.56 1.64
CA PRO A 38 17.29 -0.44 0.65
C PRO A 38 16.34 0.67 1.09
N LYS A 39 16.08 1.61 0.19
CA LYS A 39 15.23 2.77 0.48
C LYS A 39 13.77 2.34 0.38
N PHE A 40 13.27 1.72 1.43
CA PHE A 40 11.85 1.42 1.52
C PHE A 40 11.09 2.60 2.10
N VAL A 41 9.94 2.87 1.52
CA VAL A 41 8.96 3.78 2.10
C VAL A 41 8.17 3.01 3.13
N ALA A 42 8.06 3.53 4.35
CA ALA A 42 7.46 2.77 5.44
C ALA A 42 6.22 3.46 6.03
N VAL A 43 5.29 2.62 6.49
CA VAL A 43 4.13 2.98 7.30
C VAL A 43 4.27 2.28 8.64
N SER A 44 4.45 3.05 9.71
CA SER A 44 4.52 2.48 11.05
C SER A 44 3.17 2.56 11.76
N ALA A 45 2.89 1.61 12.62
CA ALA A 45 1.75 1.64 13.52
C ALA A 45 1.87 2.85 14.47
N THR A 46 0.75 3.54 14.72
CA THR A 46 0.70 4.63 15.70
C THR A 46 -0.58 4.56 16.52
N ASP A 47 -0.45 4.84 17.82
CA ASP A 47 -1.61 4.92 18.72
C ASP A 47 -2.60 6.01 18.31
N ALA A 48 -2.09 7.12 17.78
CA ALA A 48 -2.91 8.21 17.27
C ALA A 48 -3.83 7.76 16.12
N ARG A 49 -3.29 6.98 15.15
CA ARG A 49 -4.09 6.44 14.04
C ARG A 49 -5.14 5.45 14.55
N ARG A 50 -4.75 4.56 15.47
CA ARG A 50 -5.67 3.61 16.09
C ARG A 50 -6.80 4.31 16.85
N THR A 51 -6.47 5.32 17.66
CA THR A 51 -7.44 6.13 18.39
C THR A 51 -8.41 6.86 17.45
N ALA A 52 -7.89 7.47 16.38
CA ALA A 52 -8.69 8.13 15.38
C ALA A 52 -9.63 7.15 14.64
N ALA A 53 -9.17 5.94 14.30
CA ALA A 53 -10.00 4.91 13.68
C ALA A 53 -11.14 4.47 14.61
N LEU A 54 -10.86 4.27 15.91
CA LEU A 54 -11.90 3.94 16.91
C LEU A 54 -12.90 5.09 17.13
N ALA A 55 -12.46 6.34 17.06
CA ALA A 55 -13.34 7.50 17.10
C ALA A 55 -14.26 7.55 15.87
N SER A 56 -13.70 7.30 14.67
CA SER A 56 -14.47 7.20 13.43
C SER A 56 -15.48 6.07 13.46
N TRP A 57 -15.12 4.92 14.06
CA TRP A 57 -16.07 3.82 14.29
C TRP A 57 -17.27 4.25 15.11
N LYS A 58 -17.07 4.93 16.24
CA LYS A 58 -18.17 5.44 17.08
C LYS A 58 -19.10 6.36 16.31
N THR A 59 -18.56 7.19 15.43
CA THR A 59 -19.36 8.08 14.56
C THR A 59 -20.22 7.29 13.57
N ILE A 60 -19.68 6.20 13.00
CA ILE A 60 -20.37 5.36 12.01
C ILE A 60 -21.51 4.55 12.62
N VAL A 61 -21.30 3.95 13.80
CA VAL A 61 -22.36 3.20 14.50
C VAL A 61 -23.44 4.10 15.07
N GLY A 62 -23.16 5.39 15.09
CA GLY A 62 -24.07 6.41 15.64
C GLY A 62 -24.00 6.46 17.16
N GLU A 63 -24.06 7.64 17.72
CA GLU A 63 -24.23 7.89 19.16
C GLU A 63 -25.57 7.37 19.72
N GLN A 64 -26.33 6.64 18.89
CA GLN A 64 -27.69 6.17 19.16
C GLN A 64 -27.76 4.99 20.13
N SER A 65 -26.65 4.32 20.40
CA SER A 65 -26.59 3.26 21.40
C SER A 65 -26.04 3.82 22.70
N ALA A 66 -26.90 3.92 23.71
CA ALA A 66 -26.49 4.23 25.08
C ALA A 66 -25.57 3.14 25.70
N ALA A 67 -25.51 1.98 25.10
CA ALA A 67 -24.54 0.92 25.40
C ALA A 67 -23.27 1.11 24.55
N ALA A 68 -22.11 0.91 25.16
CA ALA A 68 -20.84 0.96 24.45
C ALA A 68 -20.81 -0.11 23.35
N SER A 69 -20.88 0.31 22.09
CA SER A 69 -20.75 -0.61 20.95
C SER A 69 -19.41 -1.32 20.99
N PRO A 70 -19.35 -2.63 20.72
CA PRO A 70 -18.09 -3.35 20.68
C PRO A 70 -17.13 -2.73 19.66
N ALA A 71 -15.83 -2.70 19.97
CA ALA A 71 -14.81 -2.15 19.10
C ALA A 71 -14.57 -3.08 17.90
N PRO A 72 -14.35 -2.54 16.70
CA PRO A 72 -14.01 -3.33 15.54
C PRO A 72 -12.59 -3.89 15.65
N GLU A 73 -12.33 -4.97 14.95
CA GLU A 73 -10.97 -5.47 14.75
C GLU A 73 -10.24 -4.57 13.76
N LEU A 74 -9.06 -4.07 14.16
CA LEU A 74 -8.22 -3.21 13.34
C LEU A 74 -6.90 -3.90 12.98
N ARG A 75 -6.45 -3.71 11.75
CA ARG A 75 -5.12 -4.15 11.31
C ARG A 75 -4.03 -3.53 12.18
N PRO A 76 -3.01 -4.30 12.57
CA PRO A 76 -2.00 -3.81 13.52
C PRO A 76 -1.26 -2.55 13.04
N VAL A 77 -0.86 -2.51 11.77
CA VAL A 77 0.00 -1.43 11.24
C VAL A 77 -0.82 -0.27 10.68
N THR A 78 -1.78 -0.56 9.81
CA THR A 78 -2.55 0.48 9.11
C THR A 78 -3.69 1.04 9.96
N ALA A 79 -4.09 0.34 11.03
CA ALA A 79 -5.26 0.63 11.86
C ALA A 79 -6.58 0.73 11.07
N THR A 80 -6.64 0.09 9.90
CA THR A 80 -7.85 -0.04 9.10
C THR A 80 -8.70 -1.21 9.56
N ILE A 81 -10.02 -1.11 9.37
CA ILE A 81 -10.96 -2.15 9.81
C ILE A 81 -10.74 -3.48 9.08
N THR A 82 -10.66 -4.57 9.83
CA THR A 82 -10.56 -5.94 9.30
C THR A 82 -11.95 -6.55 9.14
N ALA A 83 -12.80 -6.37 10.14
CA ALA A 83 -14.16 -6.89 10.15
C ALA A 83 -15.05 -6.10 11.12
N LEU A 84 -16.35 -6.16 10.90
CA LEU A 84 -17.33 -5.67 11.87
C LEU A 84 -17.29 -6.56 13.13
N PRO A 85 -17.44 -5.99 14.33
CA PRO A 85 -17.52 -6.78 15.55
C PRO A 85 -18.77 -7.66 15.55
N ALA A 86 -18.62 -8.85 16.12
CA ALA A 86 -19.77 -9.72 16.40
C ALA A 86 -20.65 -9.12 17.50
N GLY A 87 -21.94 -9.39 17.45
CA GLY A 87 -22.88 -8.98 18.50
C GLY A 87 -23.20 -7.48 18.52
N LEU A 88 -23.14 -6.83 17.37
CA LEU A 88 -23.66 -5.46 17.23
C LEU A 88 -25.19 -5.45 17.41
N ASP A 89 -25.69 -4.68 18.37
CA ASP A 89 -27.14 -4.48 18.58
C ASP A 89 -27.79 -3.79 17.38
N ALA A 90 -27.06 -2.86 16.75
CA ALA A 90 -27.47 -2.17 15.53
C ALA A 90 -26.31 -2.12 14.52
N GLN A 91 -26.56 -2.62 13.33
CA GLN A 91 -25.59 -2.53 12.23
C GLN A 91 -25.50 -1.09 11.70
N PRO A 92 -24.27 -0.64 11.31
CA PRO A 92 -24.12 0.66 10.67
C PRO A 92 -25.01 0.78 9.44
N ARG A 93 -25.55 1.98 9.20
CA ARG A 93 -26.37 2.25 8.02
C ARG A 93 -25.70 3.25 7.10
N MET A 94 -25.77 2.99 5.81
CA MET A 94 -25.42 3.98 4.82
C MET A 94 -26.47 5.10 4.79
N PRO A 95 -26.08 6.36 4.53
CA PRO A 95 -27.03 7.45 4.38
C PRO A 95 -28.01 7.18 3.23
N LEU A 96 -29.30 7.36 3.48
CA LEU A 96 -30.30 7.29 2.43
C LEU A 96 -30.16 8.51 1.52
N VAL A 97 -29.98 8.27 0.23
CA VAL A 97 -30.00 9.30 -0.81
C VAL A 97 -31.20 9.05 -1.70
N VAL A 98 -32.02 10.05 -1.85
CA VAL A 98 -33.20 10.02 -2.72
C VAL A 98 -33.01 11.08 -3.79
N ILE A 99 -32.87 10.66 -5.02
CA ILE A 99 -32.72 11.51 -6.21
C ILE A 99 -33.98 11.42 -7.06
N SER A 100 -34.68 10.28 -7.01
CA SER A 100 -35.88 10.01 -7.80
C SER A 100 -37.03 9.60 -6.90
N ASP A 101 -38.25 9.81 -7.39
CA ASP A 101 -39.51 9.41 -6.70
C ASP A 101 -39.80 7.90 -6.79
N ALA A 102 -38.82 7.10 -7.19
CA ALA A 102 -38.99 5.66 -7.38
C ALA A 102 -39.05 4.92 -6.02
N ASN A 103 -39.94 3.95 -5.88
CA ASN A 103 -40.07 3.09 -4.70
C ASN A 103 -38.87 2.16 -4.46
N LYS A 104 -37.85 2.18 -5.34
CA LYS A 104 -36.64 1.41 -5.22
C LYS A 104 -35.45 2.31 -5.43
N GLN A 105 -34.44 2.15 -4.57
CA GLN A 105 -33.19 2.88 -4.71
C GLN A 105 -32.52 2.52 -6.04
N THR A 106 -32.17 3.54 -6.82
CA THR A 106 -31.47 3.41 -8.08
C THR A 106 -30.00 3.05 -7.85
N GLU A 107 -29.32 2.62 -8.89
CA GLU A 107 -27.88 2.33 -8.81
C GLU A 107 -27.07 3.59 -8.50
N GLU A 108 -27.48 4.75 -9.01
CA GLU A 108 -26.85 6.03 -8.76
C GLU A 108 -27.02 6.48 -7.29
N GLU A 109 -28.20 6.33 -6.72
CA GLU A 109 -28.48 6.59 -5.30
C GLU A 109 -27.67 5.67 -4.40
N THR A 110 -27.53 4.39 -4.79
CA THR A 110 -26.70 3.42 -4.08
C THR A 110 -25.22 3.84 -4.10
N ARG A 111 -24.70 4.25 -5.25
CA ARG A 111 -23.31 4.73 -5.39
C ARG A 111 -23.07 5.98 -4.54
N GLU A 112 -24.00 6.90 -4.52
CA GLU A 112 -23.88 8.12 -3.71
C GLU A 112 -23.99 7.80 -2.21
N SER A 113 -24.86 6.88 -1.80
CA SER A 113 -24.95 6.39 -0.41
C SER A 113 -23.64 5.76 0.04
N LEU A 114 -23.05 4.91 -0.80
CA LEU A 114 -21.73 4.29 -0.56
C LEU A 114 -20.64 5.36 -0.45
N ARG A 115 -20.61 6.33 -1.37
CA ARG A 115 -19.62 7.42 -1.35
C ARG A 115 -19.69 8.22 -0.03
N ARG A 116 -20.89 8.58 0.42
CA ARG A 116 -21.09 9.29 1.70
C ARG A 116 -20.70 8.44 2.90
N PHE A 117 -21.00 7.15 2.87
CA PHE A 117 -20.60 6.21 3.92
C PHE A 117 -19.07 6.09 4.01
N ILE A 118 -18.39 5.94 2.87
CA ILE A 118 -16.93 5.90 2.80
C ILE A 118 -16.34 7.22 3.31
N GLN A 119 -16.92 8.36 2.97
CA GLN A 119 -16.47 9.67 3.44
C GLN A 119 -16.58 9.80 4.97
N ALA A 120 -17.70 9.37 5.56
CA ALA A 120 -17.88 9.35 7.00
C ALA A 120 -16.89 8.41 7.70
N GLY A 121 -16.55 7.30 7.05
CA GLY A 121 -15.63 6.27 7.55
C GLY A 121 -14.19 6.40 7.06
N ALA A 122 -13.78 7.48 6.42
CA ALA A 122 -12.49 7.61 5.75
C ALA A 122 -11.30 7.25 6.66
N THR A 123 -11.32 7.69 7.91
CA THR A 123 -10.27 7.40 8.90
C THR A 123 -10.24 5.91 9.30
N LEU A 124 -11.40 5.29 9.48
CA LEU A 124 -11.53 3.86 9.79
C LEU A 124 -11.12 2.98 8.62
N LEU A 125 -11.42 3.42 7.41
CA LEU A 125 -11.06 2.74 6.16
C LEU A 125 -9.60 3.01 5.75
N GLY A 126 -8.98 4.08 6.28
CA GLY A 126 -7.60 4.48 5.97
C GLY A 126 -7.42 5.09 4.59
N VAL A 127 -8.50 5.66 4.00
CA VAL A 127 -8.48 6.14 2.61
C VAL A 127 -9.47 7.28 2.39
N ASP A 128 -9.09 8.28 1.59
CA ASP A 128 -10.02 9.31 1.09
C ASP A 128 -10.91 8.71 -0.03
N PRO A 129 -12.21 9.00 -0.09
CA PRO A 129 -13.08 8.57 -1.19
C PRO A 129 -12.57 8.91 -2.59
N LYS A 130 -11.80 10.01 -2.72
CA LYS A 130 -11.20 10.42 -4.00
C LYS A 130 -10.11 9.47 -4.50
N GLU A 131 -9.52 8.70 -3.58
CA GLU A 131 -8.47 7.74 -3.85
C GLU A 131 -9.02 6.36 -4.19
N LEU A 132 -10.35 6.19 -4.16
CA LEU A 132 -11.02 4.93 -4.43
C LEU A 132 -11.71 4.94 -5.79
N SER A 133 -11.57 3.83 -6.52
CA SER A 133 -12.39 3.51 -7.68
C SER A 133 -13.26 2.31 -7.37
N LEU A 134 -14.56 2.41 -7.67
CA LEU A 134 -15.46 1.27 -7.60
C LEU A 134 -15.09 0.27 -8.70
N VAL A 135 -14.75 -0.95 -8.30
CA VAL A 135 -14.43 -2.03 -9.23
C VAL A 135 -15.70 -2.72 -9.68
N GLU A 136 -16.55 -3.11 -8.72
CA GLU A 136 -17.78 -3.83 -8.99
C GLU A 136 -18.77 -3.72 -7.83
N VAL A 137 -20.04 -3.97 -8.13
CA VAL A 137 -21.09 -4.25 -7.14
C VAL A 137 -21.73 -5.57 -7.55
N THR A 138 -21.59 -6.59 -6.71
CA THR A 138 -22.09 -7.94 -6.97
C THR A 138 -23.07 -8.38 -5.91
N ASP A 139 -23.96 -9.31 -6.23
CA ASP A 139 -24.81 -9.93 -5.24
C ASP A 139 -23.96 -10.82 -4.32
N ALA A 140 -24.19 -10.72 -3.02
CA ALA A 140 -23.50 -11.52 -2.04
C ALA A 140 -24.01 -12.98 -2.09
N ALA A 141 -23.07 -13.92 -1.97
CA ALA A 141 -23.37 -15.34 -2.01
C ALA A 141 -23.52 -15.97 -0.62
N GLY A 142 -24.12 -17.15 -0.55
CA GLY A 142 -24.21 -17.95 0.67
C GLY A 142 -25.13 -17.37 1.73
N ALA A 143 -24.65 -17.31 2.98
CA ALA A 143 -25.43 -16.86 4.13
C ALA A 143 -25.86 -15.39 4.07
N GLN A 144 -25.30 -14.62 3.15
CA GLN A 144 -25.61 -13.21 2.91
C GLN A 144 -26.49 -13.00 1.66
N ALA A 145 -27.18 -14.05 1.18
CA ALA A 145 -28.06 -13.96 0.02
C ALA A 145 -29.09 -12.82 0.20
N GLY A 146 -29.25 -12.00 -0.87
CA GLY A 146 -30.10 -10.81 -0.84
C GLY A 146 -29.37 -9.53 -0.40
N ALA A 147 -28.11 -9.60 0.00
CA ALA A 147 -27.24 -8.46 0.16
C ALA A 147 -26.36 -8.24 -1.10
N ARG A 148 -25.74 -7.08 -1.18
CA ARG A 148 -24.81 -6.69 -2.26
C ARG A 148 -23.44 -6.36 -1.68
N THR A 149 -22.39 -6.68 -2.42
CA THR A 149 -21.00 -6.34 -2.05
C THR A 149 -20.43 -5.35 -3.05
N ALA A 150 -20.05 -4.18 -2.57
CA ALA A 150 -19.29 -3.17 -3.31
C ALA A 150 -17.80 -3.34 -3.03
N ARG A 151 -16.99 -3.53 -4.09
CA ARG A 151 -15.53 -3.63 -4.00
C ARG A 151 -14.88 -2.41 -4.61
N TYR A 152 -13.97 -1.81 -3.87
CA TYR A 152 -13.21 -0.64 -4.28
C TYR A 152 -11.74 -0.94 -4.31
N ARG A 153 -11.02 -0.25 -5.19
CA ARG A 153 -9.55 -0.28 -5.26
C ARG A 153 -8.99 1.10 -5.02
N GLN A 154 -7.93 1.16 -4.21
CA GLN A 154 -7.20 2.39 -3.95
C GLN A 154 -6.29 2.73 -5.13
N ASN A 155 -6.50 3.92 -5.72
CA ASN A 155 -5.76 4.45 -6.86
C ASN A 155 -4.90 5.65 -6.49
N ALA A 156 -4.50 5.75 -5.22
CA ALA A 156 -3.73 6.87 -4.71
C ALA A 156 -2.27 6.90 -5.19
N PHE A 157 -1.77 5.76 -5.66
CA PHE A 157 -0.37 5.59 -6.06
C PHE A 157 -0.23 5.60 -7.59
N GLN A 158 0.96 6.00 -8.06
CA GLN A 158 1.28 5.97 -9.48
C GLN A 158 1.29 4.53 -10.04
N TYR A 159 1.64 3.57 -9.20
CA TYR A 159 1.68 2.15 -9.52
C TYR A 159 0.61 1.39 -8.73
N PRO A 160 0.00 0.34 -9.28
CA PRO A 160 -1.01 -0.42 -8.57
C PRO A 160 -0.45 -1.13 -7.35
N LEU A 161 -1.25 -1.15 -6.28
CA LEU A 161 -0.95 -1.95 -5.08
C LEU A 161 -1.14 -3.44 -5.36
N ARG A 162 -0.33 -4.27 -4.70
CA ARG A 162 -0.38 -5.73 -4.76
C ARG A 162 -0.35 -6.34 -3.35
N ASN A 163 -0.22 -7.64 -3.28
CA ASN A 163 -0.15 -8.40 -2.03
C ASN A 163 -1.38 -8.22 -1.13
N GLY A 164 -2.57 -8.13 -1.75
CA GLY A 164 -3.82 -8.00 -1.02
C GLY A 164 -4.06 -6.64 -0.37
N TYR A 165 -3.25 -5.64 -0.69
CA TYR A 165 -3.44 -4.27 -0.20
C TYR A 165 -4.18 -3.39 -1.21
N GLY A 166 -4.81 -2.33 -0.68
CA GLY A 166 -5.49 -1.32 -1.48
C GLY A 166 -6.93 -1.66 -1.82
N GLU A 167 -7.58 -2.55 -1.09
CA GLU A 167 -8.99 -2.89 -1.29
C GLU A 167 -9.85 -2.41 -0.13
N VAL A 168 -11.09 -1.97 -0.46
CA VAL A 168 -12.17 -1.75 0.48
C VAL A 168 -13.37 -2.54 0.02
N SER A 169 -13.94 -3.36 0.91
CA SER A 169 -15.12 -4.17 0.65
C SER A 169 -16.24 -3.82 1.62
N ILE A 170 -17.43 -3.55 1.09
CA ILE A 170 -18.61 -3.17 1.83
C ILE A 170 -19.77 -4.05 1.40
N THR A 171 -20.25 -4.92 2.30
CA THR A 171 -21.45 -5.72 2.04
C THR A 171 -22.65 -5.10 2.77
N PHE A 172 -23.72 -4.89 2.06
CA PHE A 172 -24.92 -4.19 2.56
C PHE A 172 -26.21 -4.80 2.06
N THR A 173 -27.26 -4.64 2.83
CA THR A 173 -28.61 -5.12 2.53
C THR A 173 -29.39 -4.07 1.71
N GLN A 174 -30.56 -4.45 1.19
CA GLN A 174 -31.44 -3.54 0.42
C GLN A 174 -31.90 -2.33 1.25
N ASP A 175 -32.01 -2.48 2.58
CA ASP A 175 -32.36 -1.39 3.51
C ASP A 175 -31.11 -0.63 4.00
N LEU A 176 -29.99 -0.73 3.26
CA LEU A 176 -28.74 0.00 3.46
C LEU A 176 -27.99 -0.30 4.77
N ARG A 177 -28.28 -1.40 5.44
CA ARG A 177 -27.48 -1.86 6.59
C ARG A 177 -26.18 -2.49 6.09
N VAL A 178 -25.07 -2.08 6.70
CA VAL A 178 -23.75 -2.66 6.41
C VAL A 178 -23.55 -3.88 7.29
N ILE A 179 -23.44 -5.05 6.66
CA ILE A 179 -23.34 -6.35 7.34
C ILE A 179 -21.92 -6.92 7.30
N ALA A 180 -21.06 -6.43 6.39
CA ALA A 180 -19.62 -6.69 6.41
C ALA A 180 -18.87 -5.46 5.90
N LEU A 181 -17.72 -5.21 6.49
CA LEU A 181 -16.84 -4.09 6.16
C LEU A 181 -15.39 -4.49 6.38
N SER A 182 -14.55 -4.30 5.39
CA SER A 182 -13.12 -4.53 5.52
C SER A 182 -12.34 -3.55 4.66
N SER A 183 -11.11 -3.23 5.10
CA SER A 183 -10.20 -2.39 4.37
C SER A 183 -8.76 -2.90 4.49
N THR A 184 -8.08 -2.98 3.36
CA THR A 184 -6.64 -3.21 3.25
C THR A 184 -5.94 -1.97 2.69
N ALA A 185 -6.61 -0.82 2.71
CA ALA A 185 -6.04 0.42 2.22
C ALA A 185 -4.77 0.82 2.98
N VAL A 186 -3.87 1.47 2.29
CA VAL A 186 -2.63 2.01 2.85
C VAL A 186 -2.87 3.49 3.18
N PRO A 187 -2.83 3.89 4.47
CA PRO A 187 -3.10 5.26 4.87
C PRO A 187 -1.97 6.21 4.46
N ASP A 188 -2.22 7.53 4.54
CA ASP A 188 -1.25 8.59 4.22
C ASP A 188 -0.73 8.54 2.76
N ALA A 189 -1.56 8.10 1.83
CA ALA A 189 -1.19 7.81 0.45
C ALA A 189 -0.53 8.99 -0.28
N GLU A 190 -0.98 10.23 -0.04
CA GLU A 190 -0.39 11.43 -0.67
C GLU A 190 1.09 11.63 -0.27
N ARG A 191 1.42 11.43 1.00
CA ARG A 191 2.80 11.51 1.48
C ARG A 191 3.65 10.39 0.91
N LEU A 192 3.12 9.17 0.94
CA LEU A 192 3.81 7.95 0.47
C LEU A 192 4.03 7.99 -1.05
N ARG A 193 3.07 8.49 -1.82
CA ARG A 193 3.16 8.63 -3.28
C ARG A 193 4.39 9.42 -3.70
N ARG A 194 4.66 10.56 -3.04
CA ARG A 194 5.84 11.37 -3.35
C ARG A 194 7.15 10.64 -3.05
N SER A 195 7.20 9.93 -1.92
CA SER A 195 8.38 9.15 -1.54
C SER A 195 8.62 7.97 -2.49
N LEU A 196 7.57 7.25 -2.89
CA LEU A 196 7.65 6.15 -3.85
C LEU A 196 8.06 6.64 -5.26
N ALA A 197 7.55 7.80 -5.69
CA ALA A 197 7.95 8.40 -6.96
C ALA A 197 9.45 8.75 -6.98
N ALA A 198 10.00 9.23 -5.86
CA ALA A 198 11.43 9.51 -5.75
C ALA A 198 12.28 8.23 -5.82
N VAL A 199 11.83 7.13 -5.23
CA VAL A 199 12.50 5.82 -5.36
C VAL A 199 12.46 5.34 -6.81
N ALA A 200 11.32 5.49 -7.48
CA ALA A 200 11.12 4.99 -8.84
C ALA A 200 11.96 5.71 -9.91
N GLN A 201 12.40 6.95 -9.66
CA GLN A 201 13.17 7.74 -10.63
C GLN A 201 14.58 7.20 -10.95
N GLY A 202 15.16 6.39 -10.08
CA GLY A 202 16.54 5.88 -10.23
C GLY A 202 16.62 4.37 -10.42
N LEU A 203 15.52 3.72 -10.78
CA LEU A 203 15.48 2.26 -10.87
C LEU A 203 16.25 1.74 -12.08
N PRO A 204 17.00 0.63 -11.92
CA PRO A 204 17.60 -0.07 -13.04
C PRO A 204 16.48 -0.73 -13.90
N PRO A 205 16.78 -1.02 -15.17
CA PRO A 205 15.89 -1.81 -16.00
C PRO A 205 15.74 -3.21 -15.42
N PHE A 206 14.58 -3.84 -15.68
CA PHE A 206 14.34 -5.21 -15.27
C PHE A 206 15.30 -6.17 -15.96
N ASP A 207 15.94 -7.03 -15.16
CA ASP A 207 16.80 -8.11 -15.67
C ASP A 207 16.09 -9.47 -15.51
N ALA A 208 15.55 -9.99 -16.62
CA ALA A 208 14.90 -11.31 -16.66
C ALA A 208 15.87 -12.44 -16.35
N ASN A 209 17.18 -12.30 -16.70
CA ASN A 209 18.17 -13.35 -16.46
C ASN A 209 18.42 -13.55 -14.97
N ALA A 210 18.23 -12.54 -14.15
CA ALA A 210 18.37 -12.66 -12.70
C ALA A 210 17.35 -13.64 -12.07
N LEU A 211 16.27 -13.97 -12.78
CA LEU A 211 15.28 -14.95 -12.34
C LEU A 211 15.48 -16.36 -12.92
N VAL A 212 16.28 -16.50 -13.97
CA VAL A 212 16.57 -17.81 -14.59
C VAL A 212 17.35 -18.68 -13.59
N ASN A 213 16.94 -19.95 -13.47
CA ASN A 213 17.45 -20.94 -12.52
C ASN A 213 17.18 -20.62 -11.04
N ARG A 214 16.33 -19.62 -10.73
CA ARG A 214 15.84 -19.39 -9.36
C ARG A 214 14.64 -20.29 -9.06
N ALA A 215 14.67 -20.88 -7.87
CA ALA A 215 13.52 -21.55 -7.29
C ALA A 215 12.58 -20.50 -6.66
N ILE A 216 11.37 -20.39 -7.17
CA ILE A 216 10.36 -19.43 -6.72
C ILE A 216 9.28 -20.17 -5.95
N THR A 217 9.09 -19.82 -4.69
CA THR A 217 7.99 -20.32 -3.88
C THR A 217 6.78 -19.42 -4.07
N TYR A 218 5.61 -19.99 -4.30
CA TYR A 218 4.36 -19.29 -4.52
C TYR A 218 3.17 -20.04 -3.92
N THR A 219 2.09 -19.33 -3.74
CA THR A 219 0.80 -19.95 -3.37
C THR A 219 0.00 -20.19 -4.64
N ASP A 220 -0.42 -21.43 -4.88
CA ASP A 220 -1.26 -21.79 -6.00
C ASP A 220 -2.71 -21.34 -5.80
N ARG A 221 -3.57 -21.56 -6.82
CA ARG A 221 -5.00 -21.20 -6.77
C ARG A 221 -5.78 -21.96 -5.70
N ALA A 222 -5.28 -23.10 -5.26
CA ALA A 222 -5.89 -23.90 -4.20
C ALA A 222 -5.44 -23.47 -2.79
N GLY A 223 -4.50 -22.51 -2.70
CA GLY A 223 -3.92 -22.04 -1.44
C GLY A 223 -2.75 -22.87 -0.93
N ALA A 224 -2.24 -23.82 -1.73
CA ALA A 224 -1.10 -24.64 -1.37
C ALA A 224 0.23 -23.94 -1.75
N GLN A 225 1.26 -24.13 -0.91
CA GLN A 225 2.61 -23.65 -1.19
C GLN A 225 3.27 -24.58 -2.22
N GLN A 226 3.73 -23.99 -3.31
CA GLN A 226 4.42 -24.65 -4.41
C GLN A 226 5.78 -24.02 -4.64
N THR A 227 6.69 -24.77 -5.27
CA THR A 227 7.99 -24.24 -5.70
C THR A 227 8.23 -24.61 -7.15
N ARG A 228 8.61 -23.61 -7.95
CA ARG A 228 8.93 -23.77 -9.37
C ARG A 228 10.29 -23.11 -9.66
N THR A 229 11.18 -23.85 -10.31
CA THR A 229 12.40 -23.28 -10.85
C THR A 229 12.11 -22.66 -12.21
N LEU A 230 12.36 -21.36 -12.36
CA LEU A 230 12.18 -20.67 -13.62
C LEU A 230 13.33 -20.99 -14.58
N THR A 231 12.99 -21.14 -15.84
CA THR A 231 13.94 -21.41 -16.92
C THR A 231 13.83 -20.34 -18.01
N GLN A 232 14.78 -20.29 -18.91
CA GLN A 232 14.70 -19.39 -20.06
C GLN A 232 13.50 -19.67 -20.98
N ALA A 233 13.05 -20.93 -21.01
CA ALA A 233 11.87 -21.36 -21.80
C ALA A 233 10.55 -20.80 -21.23
N ASP A 234 10.53 -20.32 -19.98
CA ASP A 234 9.34 -19.70 -19.38
C ASP A 234 9.05 -18.30 -19.92
N GLY A 235 9.93 -17.71 -20.74
CA GLY A 235 9.67 -16.44 -21.41
C GLY A 235 9.39 -15.31 -20.44
N ILE A 236 10.29 -15.09 -19.48
CA ILE A 236 10.13 -14.12 -18.40
C ILE A 236 10.10 -12.68 -18.95
N ASN A 237 9.00 -11.97 -18.71
CA ASN A 237 8.81 -10.60 -19.18
C ASN A 237 8.31 -9.68 -18.08
N ALA A 238 8.92 -8.48 -17.94
CA ALA A 238 8.37 -7.43 -17.11
C ALA A 238 7.06 -6.90 -17.70
N ARG A 239 6.04 -6.75 -16.87
CA ARG A 239 4.76 -6.18 -17.26
C ARG A 239 4.65 -4.72 -16.88
N GLN A 240 4.90 -4.41 -15.61
CA GLN A 240 4.76 -3.07 -15.06
C GLN A 240 5.48 -2.95 -13.73
N LEU A 241 5.65 -1.73 -13.25
CA LEU A 241 5.99 -1.45 -11.88
C LEU A 241 4.72 -1.49 -11.01
N VAL A 242 4.88 -1.97 -9.78
CA VAL A 242 3.82 -2.06 -8.77
C VAL A 242 4.34 -1.58 -7.43
N VAL A 243 3.45 -1.24 -6.52
CA VAL A 243 3.78 -1.08 -5.09
C VAL A 243 3.44 -2.40 -4.40
N TYR A 244 4.44 -3.02 -3.81
CA TYR A 244 4.30 -4.31 -3.13
C TYR A 244 4.54 -4.15 -1.63
N PRO A 245 3.49 -4.04 -0.80
CA PRO A 245 3.63 -3.90 0.63
C PRO A 245 4.05 -5.23 1.28
N THR A 246 5.05 -5.19 2.15
CA THR A 246 5.47 -6.32 2.99
C THR A 246 5.59 -5.89 4.44
N GLN A 247 5.34 -6.79 5.36
CA GLN A 247 5.66 -6.52 6.76
C GLN A 247 7.17 -6.52 6.94
N SER A 248 7.72 -5.53 7.65
CA SER A 248 9.16 -5.47 7.89
C SER A 248 9.63 -6.71 8.66
N ALA A 249 10.73 -7.28 8.21
CA ALA A 249 11.33 -8.44 8.86
C ALA A 249 11.93 -8.11 10.25
N THR A 250 12.30 -6.84 10.47
CA THR A 250 12.92 -6.36 11.70
C THR A 250 11.94 -5.72 12.67
N ASP A 251 10.84 -5.19 12.17
CA ASP A 251 9.83 -4.50 12.97
C ASP A 251 8.40 -4.86 12.49
N PRO A 252 7.71 -5.79 13.19
CA PRO A 252 6.36 -6.20 12.82
C PRO A 252 5.31 -5.09 12.93
N SER A 253 5.66 -3.96 13.56
CA SER A 253 4.79 -2.77 13.61
C SER A 253 4.93 -1.86 12.38
N THR A 254 5.76 -2.24 11.42
CA THR A 254 6.05 -1.45 10.22
C THR A 254 5.72 -2.24 8.96
N LEU A 255 5.05 -1.57 8.03
CA LEU A 255 4.78 -2.02 6.66
C LEU A 255 5.74 -1.30 5.73
N GLU A 256 6.56 -2.05 5.01
CA GLU A 256 7.47 -1.55 3.99
C GLU A 256 6.78 -1.57 2.62
N LEU A 257 6.89 -0.49 1.87
CA LEU A 257 6.34 -0.35 0.54
C LEU A 257 7.48 -0.41 -0.47
N HIS A 258 7.57 -1.53 -1.16
CA HIS A 258 8.57 -1.76 -2.19
C HIS A 258 8.05 -1.32 -3.55
N VAL A 259 8.86 -0.63 -4.32
CA VAL A 259 8.63 -0.51 -5.77
C VAL A 259 9.17 -1.78 -6.40
N ALA A 260 8.31 -2.56 -7.03
CA ALA A 260 8.66 -3.87 -7.55
C ALA A 260 8.30 -4.01 -9.04
N TRP A 261 9.07 -4.80 -9.76
CA TRP A 261 8.69 -5.28 -11.07
C TRP A 261 7.71 -6.44 -10.95
N GLU A 262 6.55 -6.33 -11.57
CA GLU A 262 5.64 -7.43 -11.82
C GLU A 262 6.09 -8.12 -13.10
N ALA A 263 6.69 -9.30 -12.99
CA ALA A 263 7.15 -10.11 -14.11
C ALA A 263 6.23 -11.31 -14.32
N ALA A 264 5.90 -11.62 -15.56
CA ALA A 264 5.16 -12.81 -15.93
C ALA A 264 6.11 -13.87 -16.48
N ALA A 265 6.05 -15.08 -15.93
CA ALA A 265 6.72 -16.25 -16.42
C ALA A 265 5.68 -17.26 -16.89
N GLY A 266 5.63 -17.52 -18.20
CA GLY A 266 4.75 -18.53 -18.79
C GLY A 266 5.25 -19.95 -18.56
N GLY A 267 4.48 -20.96 -18.96
CA GLY A 267 4.89 -22.36 -18.92
C GLY A 267 3.71 -23.31 -18.98
N PRO A 268 3.97 -24.62 -19.08
CA PRO A 268 2.91 -25.64 -19.15
C PRO A 268 1.97 -25.66 -17.94
N ALA A 269 2.49 -25.25 -16.77
CA ALA A 269 1.74 -25.18 -15.52
C ALA A 269 0.91 -23.88 -15.37
N GLY A 270 0.92 -22.98 -16.35
CA GLY A 270 0.26 -21.70 -16.30
C GLY A 270 1.21 -20.52 -16.13
N THR A 271 0.65 -19.31 -16.03
CA THR A 271 1.42 -18.09 -15.84
C THR A 271 1.65 -17.86 -14.36
N LEU A 272 2.93 -17.69 -13.99
CA LEU A 272 3.36 -17.26 -12.66
C LEU A 272 3.71 -15.78 -12.72
N TYR A 273 3.14 -14.98 -11.83
CA TYR A 273 3.51 -13.59 -11.63
C TYR A 273 4.49 -13.52 -10.48
N VAL A 274 5.68 -12.99 -10.75
CA VAL A 274 6.76 -12.84 -9.78
C VAL A 274 6.98 -11.36 -9.50
N TYR A 275 7.03 -10.98 -8.24
CA TYR A 275 7.28 -9.62 -7.79
C TYR A 275 8.73 -9.50 -7.34
N VAL A 276 9.49 -8.68 -8.06
CA VAL A 276 10.92 -8.48 -7.83
C VAL A 276 11.14 -7.06 -7.36
N ASP A 277 11.72 -6.89 -6.19
CA ASP A 277 12.10 -5.56 -5.70
C ASP A 277 12.99 -4.86 -6.73
N ALA A 278 12.56 -3.69 -7.17
CA ALA A 278 13.26 -2.98 -8.23
C ALA A 278 14.57 -2.30 -7.75
N VAL A 279 14.77 -2.22 -6.42
CA VAL A 279 15.98 -1.65 -5.80
C VAL A 279 17.00 -2.73 -5.46
N THR A 280 16.54 -3.83 -4.84
CA THR A 280 17.45 -4.90 -4.35
C THR A 280 17.58 -6.09 -5.30
N GLY A 281 16.61 -6.30 -6.20
CA GLY A 281 16.53 -7.50 -7.04
C GLY A 281 16.02 -8.75 -6.32
N ASP A 282 15.55 -8.61 -5.08
CA ASP A 282 15.01 -9.72 -4.31
C ASP A 282 13.59 -10.09 -4.77
N VAL A 283 13.26 -11.37 -4.71
CA VAL A 283 11.89 -11.84 -4.94
C VAL A 283 11.08 -11.61 -3.68
N LEU A 284 10.08 -10.72 -3.77
CA LEU A 284 9.17 -10.37 -2.68
C LEU A 284 8.03 -11.36 -2.53
N GLY A 285 7.62 -11.98 -3.63
CA GLY A 285 6.54 -12.95 -3.66
C GLY A 285 6.21 -13.40 -5.07
N ALA A 286 5.34 -14.38 -5.18
CA ALA A 286 4.82 -14.84 -6.47
C ALA A 286 3.41 -15.41 -6.32
N VAL A 287 2.64 -15.35 -7.40
CA VAL A 287 1.25 -15.82 -7.45
C VAL A 287 0.95 -16.48 -8.80
N GLU A 288 0.22 -17.56 -8.77
CA GLU A 288 -0.24 -18.24 -9.98
C GLU A 288 -1.55 -17.62 -10.50
N GLY A 289 -1.64 -17.45 -11.79
CA GLY A 289 -2.87 -17.02 -12.46
C GLY A 289 -2.98 -15.52 -12.66
N SER A 290 -4.01 -14.85 -12.13
CA SER A 290 -4.17 -13.39 -12.27
C SER A 290 -3.53 -12.63 -11.11
N PRO A 291 -2.76 -11.57 -11.36
CA PRO A 291 -2.18 -10.74 -10.30
C PRO A 291 -3.24 -10.01 -9.44
N GLU A 292 -4.49 -10.01 -9.87
CA GLU A 292 -5.61 -9.35 -9.18
C GLU A 292 -6.27 -10.21 -8.10
N VAL A 293 -5.93 -11.51 -8.01
CA VAL A 293 -6.69 -12.49 -7.18
C VAL A 293 -5.98 -12.87 -5.88
N ALA A 294 -4.80 -12.37 -5.60
CA ALA A 294 -4.12 -12.67 -4.33
C ALA A 294 -4.89 -12.06 -3.16
N ALA A 295 -5.79 -12.84 -2.57
CA ALA A 295 -6.37 -12.52 -1.26
C ALA A 295 -5.26 -12.49 -0.20
N PRO A 296 -5.32 -11.60 0.79
CA PRO A 296 -4.35 -11.59 1.88
C PRO A 296 -4.39 -12.94 2.60
N SER A 297 -3.22 -13.55 2.75
CA SER A 297 -3.09 -14.79 3.53
C SER A 297 -3.71 -14.59 4.92
N PRO A 298 -4.52 -15.53 5.41
CA PRO A 298 -5.08 -15.43 6.74
C PRO A 298 -3.94 -15.37 7.76
N THR A 299 -3.98 -14.36 8.61
CA THR A 299 -3.07 -14.25 9.75
C THR A 299 -3.17 -15.54 10.56
N PRO A 300 -2.05 -16.23 10.87
CA PRO A 300 -2.11 -17.45 11.64
C PRO A 300 -2.77 -17.19 12.98
N THR A 301 -3.93 -17.77 13.19
CA THR A 301 -4.62 -17.78 14.49
C THR A 301 -3.71 -18.50 15.46
N ARG A 302 -3.08 -17.74 16.36
CA ARG A 302 -2.35 -18.30 17.51
C ARG A 302 -3.35 -19.12 18.33
N GLY A 303 -3.27 -20.45 18.21
CA GLY A 303 -4.02 -21.37 19.05
C GLY A 303 -3.74 -21.04 20.53
N ARG A 304 -4.80 -20.95 21.30
CA ARG A 304 -4.76 -20.91 22.76
C ARG A 304 -4.29 -22.25 23.31
#